data_e2bad0d8dbcf65dae8a96e77cbcacd3a
#
_entry.id   e2bad0d8dbcf65dae8a96e77cbcacd3a
#
_cell.length_a   1.000
_cell.length_b   1.000
_cell.length_c   1.000
_cell.angle_alpha   90.00
_cell.angle_beta   90.00
_cell.angle_gamma   90.00
#
_symmetry.space_group_name_H-M   'P 1'
#
loop_
_entity.id
_entity.type
_entity.pdbx_description
1 polymer ?
#
loop_
_entity_poly.entity_id
_entity_poly.type
_entity_poly.pdbx_seq_one_letter_code
_entity_poly.pdbx_strand_id
1 'polypeptide(L)'
;MPATSVWLIAGYSLMLLAVGWCFDAMARHASARAAAWRTGQFSYRPDHDAWVCPQDQWLWPTSFDPKHRVMRYRALPVVCNSCPAKAGCTTSDHGREISREVDPWPHSEAGRFHRGIACSVAGFGIVLPLATMIANHSLSELLVLTGTITVVLLLGLPLARHLWNTPANAPDHLPHRTAIEDQVAAAIDRYSTRWGGWAGKEDRT
;
A
#
# COMPACT_ATOMS: atom_id res chain seq x y z
N MET A 1 44.52 16.22 9.05
CA MET A 1 43.68 15.01 9.16
C MET A 1 42.33 15.45 9.72
N PRO A 2 41.19 14.95 9.21
CA PRO A 2 39.87 15.30 9.75
C PRO A 2 39.73 14.90 11.21
N ALA A 3 39.04 15.70 12.01
CA ALA A 3 38.79 15.42 13.43
C ALA A 3 37.97 14.12 13.60
N THR A 4 38.19 13.40 14.70
CA THR A 4 37.46 12.15 15.01
C THR A 4 35.94 12.37 15.03
N SER A 5 35.48 13.54 15.48
CA SER A 5 34.05 13.92 15.48
C SER A 5 33.45 13.93 14.09
N VAL A 6 34.17 14.34 13.04
CA VAL A 6 33.72 14.36 11.66
C VAL A 6 33.47 12.93 11.15
N TRP A 7 34.36 11.99 11.47
CA TRP A 7 34.17 10.58 11.12
C TRP A 7 33.00 9.93 11.86
N LEU A 8 32.78 10.29 13.12
CA LEU A 8 31.63 9.81 13.88
C LEU A 8 30.31 10.30 13.30
N ILE A 9 30.24 11.56 12.89
CA ILE A 9 29.06 12.14 12.25
C ILE A 9 28.81 11.50 10.88
N ALA A 10 29.86 11.30 10.08
CA ALA A 10 29.76 10.60 8.80
C ALA A 10 29.23 9.16 8.98
N GLY A 11 29.81 8.42 9.92
CA GLY A 11 29.38 7.05 10.24
C GLY A 11 27.92 7.01 10.72
N TYR A 12 27.52 7.93 11.60
CA TYR A 12 26.17 8.03 12.10
C TYR A 12 25.17 8.37 10.99
N SER A 13 25.51 9.28 10.07
CA SER A 13 24.67 9.63 8.92
C SER A 13 24.43 8.44 7.99
N LEU A 14 25.46 7.66 7.71
CA LEU A 14 25.34 6.44 6.92
C LEU A 14 24.51 5.36 7.64
N MET A 15 24.66 5.27 8.98
CA MET A 15 23.83 4.37 9.78
C MET A 15 22.36 4.76 9.72
N LEU A 16 22.02 6.05 9.81
CA LEU A 16 20.64 6.52 9.65
C LEU A 16 20.05 6.16 8.28
N LEU A 17 20.83 6.29 7.22
CA LEU A 17 20.43 5.86 5.88
C LEU A 17 20.15 4.34 5.85
N ALA A 18 21.02 3.53 6.42
CA ALA A 18 20.83 2.08 6.51
C ALA A 18 19.57 1.72 7.32
N VAL A 19 19.33 2.41 8.45
CA VAL A 19 18.11 2.24 9.25
C VAL A 19 16.86 2.58 8.42
N GLY A 20 16.86 3.67 7.65
CA GLY A 20 15.76 4.04 6.75
C GLY A 20 15.43 2.94 5.74
N TRP A 21 16.44 2.35 5.10
CA TRP A 21 16.27 1.23 4.17
C TRP A 21 15.77 -0.04 4.85
N CYS A 22 16.31 -0.40 6.01
CA CYS A 22 15.85 -1.54 6.79
C CYS A 22 14.39 -1.37 7.20
N PHE A 23 14.01 -0.17 7.61
CA PHE A 23 12.63 0.14 7.99
C PHE A 23 11.66 -0.02 6.81
N ASP A 24 11.99 0.52 5.61
CA ASP A 24 11.17 0.33 4.40
C ASP A 24 11.03 -1.16 4.03
N ALA A 25 12.14 -1.91 4.08
CA ALA A 25 12.13 -3.34 3.77
C ALA A 25 11.28 -4.15 4.76
N MET A 26 11.40 -3.89 6.07
CA MET A 26 10.59 -4.55 7.10
C MET A 26 9.11 -4.21 6.96
N ALA A 27 8.78 -2.95 6.73
CA ALA A 27 7.41 -2.50 6.55
C ALA A 27 6.75 -3.15 5.32
N ARG A 28 7.47 -3.23 4.20
CA ARG A 28 7.01 -3.93 2.99
C ARG A 28 6.74 -5.42 3.25
N HIS A 29 7.64 -6.10 3.97
CA HIS A 29 7.45 -7.51 4.32
C HIS A 29 6.27 -7.72 5.26
N ALA A 30 6.10 -6.84 6.27
CA ALA A 30 4.96 -6.89 7.19
C ALA A 30 3.62 -6.66 6.45
N SER A 31 3.57 -5.67 5.56
CA SER A 31 2.38 -5.40 4.73
C SER A 31 2.02 -6.59 3.82
N ALA A 32 3.01 -7.18 3.15
CA ALA A 32 2.80 -8.35 2.29
C ALA A 32 2.26 -9.56 3.10
N ARG A 33 2.79 -9.80 4.29
CA ARG A 33 2.26 -10.85 5.19
C ARG A 33 0.83 -10.54 5.63
N ALA A 34 0.56 -9.31 6.06
CA ALA A 34 -0.79 -8.91 6.46
C ALA A 34 -1.79 -9.05 5.32
N ALA A 35 -1.41 -8.74 4.08
CA ALA A 35 -2.23 -8.98 2.90
C ALA A 35 -2.49 -10.49 2.70
N ALA A 36 -1.46 -11.33 2.77
CA ALA A 36 -1.59 -12.78 2.64
C ALA A 36 -2.50 -13.38 3.72
N TRP A 37 -2.39 -12.91 4.96
CA TRP A 37 -3.29 -13.34 6.05
C TRP A 37 -4.75 -12.95 5.80
N ARG A 38 -5.01 -11.75 5.28
CA ARG A 38 -6.38 -11.28 4.98
C ARG A 38 -7.03 -12.05 3.84
N THR A 39 -6.24 -12.43 2.83
CA THR A 39 -6.73 -13.21 1.69
C THR A 39 -6.87 -14.70 2.00
N GLY A 40 -6.09 -15.23 2.95
CA GLY A 40 -6.14 -16.62 3.36
C GLY A 40 -5.89 -17.59 2.20
N GLN A 41 -6.83 -18.51 1.98
CA GLN A 41 -6.77 -19.51 0.91
C GLN A 41 -7.34 -19.03 -0.44
N PHE A 42 -7.71 -17.77 -0.56
CA PHE A 42 -8.20 -17.20 -1.82
C PHE A 42 -7.06 -16.98 -2.80
N SER A 43 -7.24 -17.36 -4.05
CA SER A 43 -6.26 -17.18 -5.13
C SER A 43 -6.69 -16.08 -6.10
N TYR A 44 -5.78 -15.14 -6.39
CA TYR A 44 -6.02 -14.10 -7.37
C TYR A 44 -5.74 -14.61 -8.78
N ARG A 45 -6.65 -14.33 -9.71
CA ARG A 45 -6.54 -14.65 -11.13
C ARG A 45 -6.40 -13.37 -11.94
N PRO A 46 -5.17 -13.03 -12.37
CA PRO A 46 -4.93 -11.79 -13.10
C PRO A 46 -5.64 -11.72 -14.45
N ASP A 47 -5.85 -12.87 -15.11
CA ASP A 47 -6.49 -12.94 -16.43
C ASP A 47 -7.96 -12.45 -16.42
N HIS A 48 -8.61 -12.56 -15.28
CA HIS A 48 -10.01 -12.17 -15.09
C HIS A 48 -10.17 -11.01 -14.10
N ASP A 49 -9.07 -10.50 -13.55
CA ASP A 49 -9.07 -9.53 -12.42
C ASP A 49 -10.07 -9.96 -11.33
N ALA A 50 -9.99 -11.20 -10.88
CA ALA A 50 -10.92 -11.77 -9.92
C ALA A 50 -10.23 -12.70 -8.91
N TRP A 51 -10.85 -12.92 -7.77
CA TRP A 51 -10.40 -13.89 -6.77
C TRP A 51 -11.25 -15.15 -6.85
N VAL A 52 -10.62 -16.29 -6.58
CA VAL A 52 -11.29 -17.60 -6.48
C VAL A 52 -11.18 -18.09 -5.04
N CYS A 53 -12.30 -18.47 -4.44
CA CYS A 53 -12.35 -19.02 -3.10
C CYS A 53 -12.01 -20.53 -3.11
N PRO A 54 -11.71 -21.14 -1.95
CA PRO A 54 -11.44 -22.58 -1.86
C PRO A 54 -12.59 -23.51 -2.28
N GLN A 55 -13.80 -22.95 -2.44
CA GLN A 55 -14.99 -23.64 -2.95
C GLN A 55 -15.29 -23.29 -4.42
N ASP A 56 -14.26 -22.90 -5.18
CA ASP A 56 -14.31 -22.53 -6.60
C ASP A 56 -15.34 -21.44 -6.97
N GLN A 57 -15.68 -20.56 -6.01
CA GLN A 57 -16.54 -19.43 -6.27
C GLN A 57 -15.72 -18.17 -6.57
N TRP A 58 -16.19 -17.38 -7.52
CA TRP A 58 -15.52 -16.17 -7.99
C TRP A 58 -15.97 -14.94 -7.20
N LEU A 59 -14.99 -14.09 -6.86
CA LEU A 59 -15.20 -12.77 -6.31
C LEU A 59 -14.81 -11.77 -7.40
N TRP A 60 -15.81 -11.06 -7.89
CA TRP A 60 -15.62 -10.07 -8.94
C TRP A 60 -15.35 -8.68 -8.38
N PRO A 61 -14.63 -7.81 -9.12
CA PRO A 61 -14.44 -6.44 -8.72
C PRO A 61 -15.79 -5.71 -8.69
N THR A 62 -16.10 -5.05 -7.58
CA THR A 62 -17.37 -4.35 -7.35
C THR A 62 -17.22 -2.84 -7.31
N SER A 63 -16.12 -2.35 -6.76
CA SER A 63 -15.86 -0.92 -6.64
C SER A 63 -14.39 -0.61 -6.45
N PHE A 64 -14.03 0.64 -6.74
CA PHE A 64 -12.74 1.22 -6.43
C PHE A 64 -12.91 2.35 -5.40
N ASP A 65 -12.11 2.31 -4.34
CA ASP A 65 -12.05 3.39 -3.35
C ASP A 65 -10.92 4.36 -3.72
N PRO A 66 -11.25 5.57 -4.19
CA PRO A 66 -10.23 6.53 -4.62
C PRO A 66 -9.43 7.11 -3.45
N LYS A 67 -10.02 7.13 -2.24
CA LYS A 67 -9.37 7.68 -1.05
C LYS A 67 -8.25 6.77 -0.55
N HIS A 68 -8.52 5.47 -0.44
CA HIS A 68 -7.56 4.47 0.04
C HIS A 68 -6.84 3.74 -1.09
N ARG A 69 -7.25 3.98 -2.36
CA ARG A 69 -6.71 3.37 -3.57
C ARG A 69 -6.74 1.84 -3.54
N VAL A 70 -7.89 1.30 -3.11
CA VAL A 70 -8.13 -0.15 -3.04
C VAL A 70 -9.28 -0.57 -3.94
N MET A 71 -9.10 -1.70 -4.62
CA MET A 71 -10.17 -2.42 -5.30
C MET A 71 -10.86 -3.37 -4.34
N ARG A 72 -12.19 -3.41 -4.39
CA ARG A 72 -13.01 -4.35 -3.64
C ARG A 72 -13.58 -5.42 -4.56
N TYR A 73 -13.43 -6.64 -4.11
CA TYR A 73 -13.94 -7.83 -4.79
C TYR A 73 -14.95 -8.49 -3.88
N ARG A 74 -16.08 -8.88 -4.43
CA ARG A 74 -17.15 -9.50 -3.65
C ARG A 74 -17.70 -10.74 -4.34
N ALA A 75 -17.94 -11.78 -3.53
CA ALA A 75 -18.66 -12.95 -3.95
C ALA A 75 -20.18 -12.71 -3.93
N LEU A 76 -20.91 -13.45 -4.75
CA LEU A 76 -22.37 -13.38 -4.78
C LEU A 76 -22.97 -13.77 -3.41
N PRO A 77 -23.81 -12.92 -2.79
CA PRO A 77 -24.38 -13.16 -1.48
C PRO A 77 -25.16 -14.47 -1.39
N VAL A 78 -25.94 -14.79 -2.43
CA VAL A 78 -26.75 -16.02 -2.49
C VAL A 78 -25.89 -17.27 -2.37
N VAL A 79 -24.75 -17.30 -3.09
CA VAL A 79 -23.82 -18.43 -3.09
C VAL A 79 -23.10 -18.52 -1.75
N CYS A 80 -22.61 -17.39 -1.21
CA CYS A 80 -21.91 -17.39 0.06
C CYS A 80 -22.82 -17.76 1.24
N ASN A 81 -24.08 -17.35 1.22
CA ASN A 81 -25.01 -17.61 2.32
C ASN A 81 -25.47 -19.09 2.38
N SER A 82 -25.43 -19.81 1.27
CA SER A 82 -25.70 -21.25 1.20
C SER A 82 -24.44 -22.11 1.30
N CYS A 83 -23.25 -21.50 1.39
CA CYS A 83 -21.99 -22.22 1.41
C CYS A 83 -21.76 -22.93 2.76
N PRO A 84 -21.38 -24.23 2.76
CA PRO A 84 -21.12 -24.97 3.99
C PRO A 84 -19.90 -24.41 4.77
N ALA A 85 -18.98 -23.76 4.10
CA ALA A 85 -17.81 -23.12 4.72
C ALA A 85 -18.07 -21.69 5.23
N LYS A 86 -19.30 -21.17 5.15
CA LYS A 86 -19.62 -19.78 5.50
C LYS A 86 -19.17 -19.42 6.93
N ALA A 87 -19.41 -20.27 7.90
CA ALA A 87 -19.11 -20.00 9.31
C ALA A 87 -17.62 -19.74 9.57
N GLY A 88 -16.73 -20.39 8.83
CA GLY A 88 -15.28 -20.17 8.92
C GLY A 88 -14.73 -19.13 7.93
N CYS A 89 -15.55 -18.65 6.99
CA CYS A 89 -15.13 -17.77 5.92
C CYS A 89 -15.53 -16.32 6.15
N THR A 90 -16.81 -16.06 6.43
CA THR A 90 -17.33 -14.70 6.60
C THR A 90 -18.58 -14.66 7.49
N THR A 91 -18.65 -13.65 8.35
CA THR A 91 -19.85 -13.35 9.15
C THR A 91 -20.84 -12.47 8.38
N SER A 92 -20.43 -11.91 7.23
CA SER A 92 -21.26 -11.01 6.43
C SER A 92 -22.29 -11.77 5.62
N ASP A 93 -23.53 -11.27 5.63
CA ASP A 93 -24.60 -11.77 4.77
C ASP A 93 -24.57 -11.18 3.35
N HIS A 94 -23.66 -10.21 3.11
CA HIS A 94 -23.46 -9.57 1.80
C HIS A 94 -22.41 -10.28 0.93
N GLY A 95 -22.00 -11.49 1.33
CA GLY A 95 -20.93 -12.24 0.68
C GLY A 95 -19.54 -11.92 1.27
N ARG A 96 -18.56 -12.74 0.92
CA ARG A 96 -17.16 -12.49 1.27
C ARG A 96 -16.62 -11.33 0.45
N GLU A 97 -15.98 -10.39 1.12
CA GLU A 97 -15.28 -9.26 0.49
C GLU A 97 -13.77 -9.40 0.69
N ILE A 98 -13.00 -9.10 -0.34
CA ILE A 98 -11.55 -8.97 -0.32
C ILE A 98 -11.18 -7.61 -0.93
N SER A 99 -10.34 -6.87 -0.24
CA SER A 99 -9.76 -5.62 -0.74
C SER A 99 -8.32 -5.84 -1.19
N ARG A 100 -7.95 -5.28 -2.34
CA ARG A 100 -6.60 -5.32 -2.91
C ARG A 100 -6.13 -3.91 -3.20
N GLU A 101 -4.91 -3.58 -2.77
CA GLU A 101 -4.25 -2.33 -3.15
C GLU A 101 -3.97 -2.34 -4.66
N VAL A 102 -4.34 -1.27 -5.35
CA VAL A 102 -4.13 -1.12 -6.80
C VAL A 102 -2.68 -0.74 -7.09
N ASP A 103 -2.10 0.05 -6.19
CA ASP A 103 -0.77 0.57 -6.36
C ASP A 103 0.30 -0.38 -5.81
N PRO A 104 1.49 -0.42 -6.44
CA PRO A 104 2.64 -1.13 -5.88
C PRO A 104 3.06 -0.49 -4.54
N TRP A 105 3.81 -1.23 -3.72
CA TRP A 105 4.22 -0.83 -2.38
C TRP A 105 4.63 0.64 -2.22
N PRO A 106 5.45 1.26 -3.10
CA PRO A 106 5.87 2.64 -2.89
C PRO A 106 4.74 3.67 -2.89
N HIS A 107 3.62 3.34 -3.51
CA HIS A 107 2.49 4.23 -3.76
C HIS A 107 1.24 3.83 -2.99
N SER A 108 1.22 2.66 -2.36
CA SER A 108 0.14 2.25 -1.45
C SER A 108 0.07 3.18 -0.24
N GLU A 109 -1.08 3.29 0.41
CA GLU A 109 -1.27 4.14 1.59
C GLU A 109 -0.26 3.81 2.69
N ALA A 110 -0.13 2.53 3.02
CA ALA A 110 0.86 2.06 3.99
C ALA A 110 2.30 2.34 3.54
N GLY A 111 2.61 2.09 2.27
CA GLY A 111 3.94 2.34 1.69
C GLY A 111 4.34 3.80 1.77
N ARG A 112 3.44 4.72 1.42
CA ARG A 112 3.69 6.17 1.49
C ARG A 112 3.99 6.63 2.90
N PHE A 113 3.23 6.16 3.89
CA PHE A 113 3.46 6.49 5.30
C PHE A 113 4.83 6.00 5.79
N HIS A 114 5.13 4.71 5.60
CA HIS A 114 6.38 4.12 6.07
C HIS A 114 7.61 4.69 5.34
N ARG A 115 7.50 4.93 4.04
CA ARG A 115 8.56 5.61 3.28
C ARG A 115 8.74 7.06 3.69
N GLY A 116 7.68 7.76 4.06
CA GLY A 116 7.77 9.10 4.63
C GLY A 116 8.65 9.11 5.89
N ILE A 117 8.44 8.15 6.80
CA ILE A 117 9.28 7.99 7.98
C ILE A 117 10.72 7.65 7.59
N ALA A 118 10.93 6.70 6.67
CA ALA A 118 12.27 6.33 6.20
C ALA A 118 13.02 7.53 5.59
N CYS A 119 12.33 8.35 4.79
CA CYS A 119 12.87 9.59 4.23
C CYS A 119 13.23 10.61 5.33
N SER A 120 12.41 10.75 6.36
CA SER A 120 12.70 11.64 7.49
C SER A 120 13.95 11.19 8.25
N VAL A 121 14.09 9.90 8.52
CA VAL A 121 15.28 9.34 9.16
C VAL A 121 16.54 9.56 8.32
N ALA A 122 16.46 9.27 7.00
CA ALA A 122 17.57 9.54 6.08
C ALA A 122 17.89 11.04 5.97
N GLY A 123 16.87 11.90 6.05
CA GLY A 123 17.01 13.37 6.04
C GLY A 123 17.85 13.89 7.22
N PHE A 124 17.70 13.33 8.40
CA PHE A 124 18.57 13.65 9.54
C PHE A 124 20.04 13.31 9.26
N GLY A 125 20.29 12.27 8.45
CA GLY A 125 21.63 11.94 7.96
C GLY A 125 22.26 13.00 7.06
N ILE A 126 21.48 13.95 6.53
CA ILE A 126 21.94 15.11 5.77
C ILE A 126 22.10 16.33 6.69
N VAL A 127 21.13 16.57 7.57
CA VAL A 127 21.10 17.73 8.46
C VAL A 127 22.32 17.77 9.40
N LEU A 128 22.72 16.62 9.94
CA LEU A 128 23.84 16.54 10.88
C LEU A 128 25.19 16.95 10.26
N PRO A 129 25.63 16.40 9.09
CA PRO A 129 26.86 16.84 8.48
C PRO A 129 26.77 18.29 7.97
N LEU A 130 25.60 18.78 7.52
CA LEU A 130 25.42 20.19 7.15
C LEU A 130 25.64 21.10 8.35
N ALA A 131 25.05 20.80 9.50
CA ALA A 131 25.26 21.58 10.72
C ALA A 131 26.73 21.58 11.14
N THR A 132 27.42 20.45 10.98
CA THR A 132 28.85 20.33 11.30
C THR A 132 29.73 21.14 10.34
N MET A 133 29.36 21.24 9.06
CA MET A 133 30.09 22.06 8.08
C MET A 133 30.12 23.55 8.45
N ILE A 134 29.09 24.05 9.16
CA ILE A 134 29.05 25.45 9.62
C ILE A 134 30.11 25.71 10.69
N ALA A 135 30.44 24.72 11.49
CA ALA A 135 31.42 24.84 12.58
C ALA A 135 32.86 24.51 12.13
N ASN A 136 33.03 23.70 11.09
CA ASN A 136 34.32 23.18 10.65
C ASN A 136 34.65 23.67 9.23
N HIS A 137 35.79 24.31 9.07
CA HIS A 137 36.17 24.98 7.82
C HIS A 137 37.44 24.41 7.17
N SER A 138 38.02 23.32 7.70
CA SER A 138 39.19 22.69 7.08
C SER A 138 38.77 21.95 5.79
N LEU A 139 39.57 22.07 4.73
CA LEU A 139 39.28 21.47 3.43
C LEU A 139 39.04 19.94 3.53
N SER A 140 39.86 19.26 4.34
CA SER A 140 39.74 17.81 4.53
C SER A 140 38.43 17.39 5.23
N GLU A 141 37.93 18.19 6.16
CA GLU A 141 36.65 17.95 6.85
C GLU A 141 35.46 18.22 5.93
N LEU A 142 35.53 19.32 5.18
CA LEU A 142 34.50 19.64 4.18
C LEU A 142 34.36 18.55 3.12
N LEU A 143 35.48 17.99 2.63
CA LEU A 143 35.46 16.90 1.67
C LEU A 143 34.77 15.64 2.22
N VAL A 144 35.06 15.24 3.47
CA VAL A 144 34.42 14.09 4.12
C VAL A 144 32.92 14.32 4.29
N LEU A 145 32.53 15.50 4.82
CA LEU A 145 31.13 15.82 5.07
C LEU A 145 30.32 15.94 3.76
N THR A 146 30.88 16.61 2.73
CA THR A 146 30.23 16.73 1.41
C THR A 146 30.11 15.36 0.75
N GLY A 147 31.14 14.53 0.83
CA GLY A 147 31.09 13.15 0.33
C GLY A 147 29.99 12.34 1.02
N THR A 148 29.86 12.46 2.34
CA THR A 148 28.81 11.80 3.12
C THR A 148 27.42 12.26 2.68
N ILE A 149 27.18 13.57 2.55
CA ILE A 149 25.92 14.14 2.09
C ILE A 149 25.58 13.61 0.68
N THR A 150 26.56 13.60 -0.21
CA THR A 150 26.38 13.09 -1.58
C THR A 150 25.95 11.63 -1.57
N VAL A 151 26.59 10.77 -0.78
CA VAL A 151 26.22 9.35 -0.65
C VAL A 151 24.80 9.21 -0.09
N VAL A 152 24.46 9.95 0.97
CA VAL A 152 23.11 9.90 1.57
C VAL A 152 22.05 10.37 0.57
N LEU A 153 22.32 11.43 -0.19
CA LEU A 153 21.40 11.90 -1.23
C LEU A 153 21.22 10.86 -2.34
N LEU A 154 22.30 10.36 -2.92
CA LEU A 154 22.23 9.40 -4.04
C LEU A 154 21.50 8.11 -3.65
N LEU A 155 21.81 7.57 -2.48
CA LEU A 155 21.18 6.33 -2.00
C LEU A 155 19.81 6.56 -1.33
N GLY A 156 19.51 7.79 -0.89
CA GLY A 156 18.21 8.18 -0.33
C GLY A 156 17.17 8.56 -1.39
N LEU A 157 17.60 9.03 -2.58
CA LEU A 157 16.71 9.41 -3.68
C LEU A 157 15.67 8.31 -4.05
N PRO A 158 16.02 7.02 -4.14
CA PRO A 158 15.04 5.98 -4.45
C PRO A 158 13.95 5.85 -3.39
N LEU A 159 14.24 6.13 -2.11
CA LEU A 159 13.22 6.16 -1.05
C LEU A 159 12.25 7.33 -1.26
N ALA A 160 12.74 8.50 -1.67
CA ALA A 160 11.94 9.71 -1.84
C ALA A 160 11.20 9.77 -3.19
N ARG A 161 11.58 8.96 -4.19
CA ARG A 161 11.03 9.02 -5.55
C ARG A 161 9.50 8.89 -5.62
N HIS A 162 8.88 8.19 -4.66
CA HIS A 162 7.43 8.04 -4.58
C HIS A 162 6.70 9.37 -4.30
N LEU A 163 7.38 10.39 -3.78
CA LEU A 163 6.77 11.69 -3.49
C LEU A 163 6.43 12.47 -4.77
N TRP A 164 7.16 12.23 -5.86
CA TRP A 164 6.97 12.91 -7.14
C TRP A 164 6.18 12.11 -8.18
N ASN A 165 6.07 10.81 -8.00
CA ASN A 165 5.40 9.92 -8.95
C ASN A 165 4.14 9.33 -8.32
N THR A 166 2.97 9.86 -8.69
CA THR A 166 1.69 9.25 -8.31
C THR A 166 1.18 8.47 -9.52
N PRO A 167 1.04 7.13 -9.43
CA PRO A 167 0.50 6.34 -10.55
C PRO A 167 -0.97 6.67 -10.78
N ALA A 168 -1.35 6.76 -12.04
CA ALA A 168 -2.74 6.96 -12.48
C ALA A 168 -3.42 5.61 -12.77
N ASN A 169 -3.39 4.68 -11.81
CA ASN A 169 -3.92 3.32 -11.98
C ASN A 169 -5.39 3.18 -11.53
N ALA A 170 -6.16 4.27 -11.53
CA ALA A 170 -7.58 4.19 -11.20
C ALA A 170 -8.32 3.43 -12.31
N PRO A 171 -9.10 2.39 -12.01
CA PRO A 171 -9.90 1.69 -13.01
C PRO A 171 -11.14 2.53 -13.35
N ASP A 172 -11.21 3.02 -14.59
CA ASP A 172 -12.32 3.87 -15.06
C ASP A 172 -13.64 3.09 -15.29
N HIS A 173 -13.56 1.76 -15.37
CA HIS A 173 -14.70 0.88 -15.65
C HIS A 173 -15.49 0.47 -14.40
N LEU A 174 -15.02 0.83 -13.21
CA LEU A 174 -15.67 0.48 -11.94
C LEU A 174 -16.24 1.70 -11.23
N PRO A 175 -17.35 1.55 -10.51
CA PRO A 175 -17.88 2.64 -9.69
C PRO A 175 -16.89 3.02 -8.60
N HIS A 176 -16.65 4.31 -8.47
CA HIS A 176 -15.84 4.87 -7.40
C HIS A 176 -16.71 5.02 -6.15
N ARG A 177 -16.43 4.25 -5.10
CA ARG A 177 -17.21 4.22 -3.86
C ARG A 177 -16.29 4.17 -2.65
N THR A 178 -16.65 4.94 -1.63
CA THR A 178 -16.07 4.80 -0.30
C THR A 178 -16.50 3.48 0.36
N ALA A 179 -15.89 3.08 1.48
CA ALA A 179 -16.25 1.87 2.19
C ALA A 179 -17.72 1.87 2.63
N ILE A 180 -18.25 3.02 3.06
CA ILE A 180 -19.64 3.17 3.51
C ILE A 180 -20.60 3.05 2.32
N GLU A 181 -20.33 3.75 1.23
CA GLU A 181 -21.17 3.70 0.02
C GLU A 181 -21.21 2.29 -0.58
N ASP A 182 -20.09 1.56 -0.53
CA ASP A 182 -20.04 0.19 -1.04
C ASP A 182 -20.81 -0.78 -0.14
N GLN A 183 -20.81 -0.59 1.18
CA GLN A 183 -21.65 -1.36 2.11
C GLN A 183 -23.14 -1.08 1.90
N VAL A 184 -23.50 0.18 1.67
CA VAL A 184 -24.89 0.58 1.36
C VAL A 184 -25.32 -0.05 0.02
N ALA A 185 -24.48 0.01 -1.01
CA ALA A 185 -24.77 -0.62 -2.29
C ALA A 185 -24.95 -2.14 -2.16
N ALA A 186 -24.10 -2.81 -1.38
CA ALA A 186 -24.22 -4.23 -1.12
C ALA A 186 -25.52 -4.59 -0.36
N ALA A 187 -25.95 -3.74 0.55
CA ALA A 187 -27.23 -3.90 1.23
C ALA A 187 -28.42 -3.74 0.27
N ILE A 188 -28.37 -2.74 -0.60
CA ILE A 188 -29.40 -2.53 -1.64
C ILE A 188 -29.47 -3.72 -2.58
N ASP A 189 -28.33 -4.21 -3.09
CA ASP A 189 -28.27 -5.36 -3.99
C ASP A 189 -28.86 -6.62 -3.35
N ARG A 190 -28.61 -6.84 -2.05
CA ARG A 190 -29.21 -7.95 -1.32
C ARG A 190 -30.74 -7.85 -1.26
N TYR A 191 -31.27 -6.65 -1.05
CA TYR A 191 -32.72 -6.44 -1.05
C TYR A 191 -33.31 -6.53 -2.44
N SER A 192 -32.66 -5.99 -3.46
CA SER A 192 -33.12 -6.05 -4.86
C SER A 192 -33.17 -7.49 -5.37
N THR A 193 -32.15 -8.33 -5.08
CA THR A 193 -32.17 -9.75 -5.44
C THR A 193 -33.22 -10.57 -4.67
N ARG A 194 -33.60 -10.14 -3.47
CA ARG A 194 -34.61 -10.80 -2.67
C ARG A 194 -36.06 -10.45 -3.09
N TRP A 195 -36.27 -9.21 -3.59
CA TRP A 195 -37.59 -8.68 -3.93
C TRP A 195 -37.75 -8.36 -5.42
N GLY A 196 -36.66 -8.29 -6.17
CA GLY A 196 -36.59 -7.71 -7.51
C GLY A 196 -36.61 -8.72 -8.66
N GLY A 197 -37.40 -9.77 -8.56
CA GLY A 197 -37.68 -10.60 -9.74
C GLY A 197 -38.38 -9.86 -10.89
N TRP A 198 -38.70 -8.55 -10.71
CA TRP A 198 -39.39 -7.72 -11.68
C TRP A 198 -38.56 -6.61 -12.34
N ALA A 199 -37.51 -6.11 -11.66
CA ALA A 199 -36.72 -4.97 -12.17
C ALA A 199 -35.64 -5.33 -13.21
N GLY A 200 -35.37 -6.61 -13.47
CA GLY A 200 -34.29 -7.05 -14.36
C GLY A 200 -34.69 -7.34 -15.81
N LYS A 201 -35.89 -6.98 -16.27
CA LYS A 201 -36.38 -7.36 -17.59
C LYS A 201 -36.53 -6.22 -18.61
N GLU A 202 -36.29 -4.97 -18.23
CA GLU A 202 -36.59 -3.83 -19.12
C GLU A 202 -35.40 -3.23 -19.88
N ASP A 203 -34.18 -3.62 -19.66
CA ASP A 203 -33.01 -3.06 -20.37
C ASP A 203 -32.31 -4.05 -21.33
N ARG A 204 -33.11 -4.83 -22.07
CA ARG A 204 -32.62 -5.59 -23.23
C ARG A 204 -33.58 -5.46 -24.40
N THR A 205 -33.60 -4.28 -25.00
CA THR A 205 -34.00 -4.07 -26.39
C THR A 205 -33.06 -3.13 -27.09
#